data_b2726eb1eb393522e814c640259a8843
#
_entry.id   b2726eb1eb393522e814c640259a8843
#
_cell.length_a   1.000
_cell.length_b   1.000
_cell.length_c   1.000
_cell.angle_alpha   90.00
_cell.angle_beta   90.00
_cell.angle_gamma   90.00
#
_symmetry.space_group_name_H-M   'P 1'
#
loop_
_entity.id
_entity.type
_entity.pdbx_description
1 polymer ?
#
loop_
_entity_poly.entity_id
_entity_poly.type
_entity_poly.pdbx_seq_one_letter_code
_entity_poly.pdbx_strand_id
1 'polypeptide(L)'
;MTTVFIATGNAHKVEEIRAVLGGPGRIFLCQQDAPVRLEPEENGSTFRENARIKALTWATYLAIDVCNMGVQWVLADDSGLEVDALNGAPGVHSARFAALDSGRPGNSPDSENNAKLLLLMDGIVPERRTARFRCALALT
;
A
#
# COMPACT_ATOMS: atom_id res chain seq x y z
N MET A 1 -23.73 2.82 13.32
CA MET A 1 -23.06 2.23 12.16
C MET A 1 -21.76 2.98 11.92
N THR A 2 -20.63 2.29 11.77
CA THR A 2 -19.33 2.93 11.58
C THR A 2 -18.90 2.81 10.13
N THR A 3 -18.65 3.94 9.48
CA THR A 3 -18.20 3.98 8.09
C THR A 3 -16.68 4.18 8.05
N VAL A 4 -15.98 3.24 7.43
CA VAL A 4 -14.52 3.25 7.27
C VAL A 4 -14.20 3.38 5.79
N PHE A 5 -13.38 4.33 5.43
CA PHE A 5 -12.85 4.47 4.08
C PHE A 5 -11.50 3.78 3.95
N ILE A 6 -11.37 2.84 3.03
CA ILE A 6 -10.13 2.13 2.73
C ILE A 6 -9.37 2.89 1.65
N ALA A 7 -8.29 3.56 2.06
CA ALA A 7 -7.48 4.44 1.21
C ALA A 7 -6.44 3.65 0.41
N THR A 8 -6.90 2.78 -0.48
CA THR A 8 -6.05 2.03 -1.41
C THR A 8 -6.71 1.90 -2.78
N GLY A 9 -5.90 1.97 -3.82
CA GLY A 9 -6.35 1.68 -5.19
C GLY A 9 -6.31 0.18 -5.54
N ASN A 10 -5.82 -0.66 -4.65
CA ASN A 10 -5.70 -2.09 -4.86
C ASN A 10 -6.97 -2.82 -4.42
N ALA A 11 -7.75 -3.33 -5.39
CA ALA A 11 -9.01 -4.02 -5.14
C ALA A 11 -8.84 -5.28 -4.26
N HIS A 12 -7.75 -6.03 -4.42
CA HIS A 12 -7.49 -7.22 -3.61
C HIS A 12 -7.29 -6.86 -2.14
N LYS A 13 -6.56 -5.78 -1.85
CA LYS A 13 -6.41 -5.30 -0.46
C LYS A 13 -7.75 -4.85 0.14
N VAL A 14 -8.61 -4.21 -0.66
CA VAL A 14 -9.96 -3.84 -0.20
C VAL A 14 -10.75 -5.07 0.20
N GLU A 15 -10.73 -6.13 -0.60
CA GLU A 15 -11.41 -7.39 -0.31
C GLU A 15 -10.85 -8.07 0.94
N GLU A 16 -9.53 -8.15 1.07
CA GLU A 16 -8.87 -8.70 2.25
C GLU A 16 -9.23 -7.95 3.53
N ILE A 17 -9.18 -6.63 3.51
CA ILE A 17 -9.54 -5.79 4.66
C ILE A 17 -11.02 -5.99 5.02
N ARG A 18 -11.90 -6.02 4.03
CA ARG A 18 -13.34 -6.30 4.24
C ARG A 18 -13.57 -7.69 4.83
N ALA A 19 -12.83 -8.70 4.37
CA ALA A 19 -12.94 -10.06 4.89
C ALA A 19 -12.49 -10.18 6.35
N VAL A 20 -11.42 -9.46 6.73
CA VAL A 20 -10.85 -9.53 8.08
C VAL A 20 -11.61 -8.64 9.07
N LEU A 21 -11.94 -7.41 8.68
CA LEU A 21 -12.55 -6.42 9.57
C LEU A 21 -14.07 -6.31 9.41
N GLY A 22 -14.65 -6.98 8.44
CA GLY A 22 -16.08 -6.96 8.20
C GLY A 22 -16.89 -7.51 9.37
N GLY A 23 -18.13 -7.06 9.49
CA GLY A 23 -19.03 -7.50 10.55
C GLY A 23 -20.21 -6.54 10.74
N PRO A 24 -21.16 -6.91 11.59
CA PRO A 24 -22.35 -6.09 11.82
C PRO A 24 -21.98 -4.66 12.26
N GLY A 25 -22.69 -3.68 11.72
CA GLY A 25 -22.52 -2.27 12.09
C GLY A 25 -21.33 -1.56 11.47
N ARG A 26 -20.64 -2.18 10.51
CA ARG A 26 -19.54 -1.56 9.77
C ARG A 26 -19.84 -1.47 8.29
N ILE A 27 -19.54 -0.32 7.70
CA ILE A 27 -19.59 -0.05 6.26
C ILE A 27 -18.20 0.27 5.81
N PHE A 28 -17.74 -0.36 4.71
CA PHE A 28 -16.45 -0.11 4.11
C PHE A 28 -16.62 0.52 2.73
N LEU A 29 -16.18 1.75 2.60
CA LEU A 29 -16.06 2.46 1.33
C LEU A 29 -14.59 2.43 0.86
N CYS A 30 -14.38 2.65 -0.42
CA CYS A 30 -13.04 2.68 -1.01
C CYS A 30 -12.97 3.74 -2.11
N GLN A 31 -11.82 3.83 -2.76
CA GLN A 31 -11.58 4.84 -3.80
C GLN A 31 -12.58 4.78 -4.97
N GLN A 32 -13.17 3.61 -5.24
CA GLN A 32 -14.17 3.47 -6.29
C GLN A 32 -15.52 4.12 -5.92
N ASP A 33 -15.79 4.28 -4.62
CA ASP A 33 -16.99 4.92 -4.10
C ASP A 33 -16.84 6.45 -4.03
N ALA A 34 -15.63 6.97 -4.17
CA ALA A 34 -15.35 8.39 -4.13
C ALA A 34 -15.54 9.05 -5.51
N PRO A 35 -16.00 10.32 -5.56
CA PRO A 35 -16.20 11.03 -6.83
C PRO A 35 -14.90 11.42 -7.51
N VAL A 36 -13.77 11.34 -6.82
CA VAL A 36 -12.43 11.61 -7.37
C VAL A 36 -11.49 10.45 -7.09
N ARG A 37 -10.45 10.37 -7.90
CA ARG A 37 -9.34 9.48 -7.71
C ARG A 37 -8.16 10.29 -7.18
N LEU A 38 -7.73 10.01 -5.95
CA LEU A 38 -6.51 10.57 -5.39
C LEU A 38 -5.39 9.55 -5.48
N GLU A 39 -4.23 10.03 -5.87
CA GLU A 39 -2.98 9.25 -5.89
C GLU A 39 -1.97 9.95 -4.96
N PRO A 40 -2.04 9.68 -3.64
CA PRO A 40 -1.09 10.27 -2.69
C PRO A 40 0.34 9.95 -3.08
N GLU A 41 1.20 10.95 -3.05
CA GLU A 41 2.62 10.77 -3.33
C GLU A 41 3.30 10.04 -2.16
N GLU A 42 3.63 8.77 -2.37
CA GLU A 42 4.28 7.90 -1.39
C GLU A 42 5.80 8.15 -1.39
N ASN A 43 6.22 9.26 -0.83
CA ASN A 43 7.61 9.69 -0.76
C ASN A 43 8.27 9.42 0.62
N GLY A 44 7.60 8.69 1.48
CA GLY A 44 8.13 8.25 2.76
C GLY A 44 9.24 7.20 2.61
N SER A 45 10.13 7.17 3.58
CA SER A 45 11.24 6.21 3.64
C SER A 45 10.85 4.88 4.30
N THR A 46 9.69 4.82 4.93
CA THR A 46 9.17 3.63 5.62
C THR A 46 7.75 3.33 5.21
N PHE A 47 7.33 2.07 5.35
CA PHE A 47 5.93 1.67 5.16
C PHE A 47 4.97 2.47 6.06
N ARG A 48 5.39 2.73 7.30
CA ARG A 48 4.60 3.52 8.26
C ARG A 48 4.36 4.94 7.77
N GLU A 49 5.40 5.60 7.26
CA GLU A 49 5.27 6.95 6.69
C GLU A 49 4.35 6.98 5.49
N ASN A 50 4.49 6.05 4.56
CA ASN A 50 3.63 5.97 3.38
C ASN A 50 2.18 5.66 3.73
N ALA A 51 1.92 4.72 4.64
CA ALA A 51 0.57 4.44 5.12
C ALA A 51 -0.07 5.70 5.74
N ARG A 52 0.70 6.44 6.55
CA ARG A 52 0.25 7.70 7.16
C ARG A 52 -0.04 8.77 6.13
N ILE A 53 0.83 8.97 5.14
CA ILE A 53 0.61 9.92 4.04
C ILE A 53 -0.72 9.62 3.35
N LYS A 54 -0.95 8.37 2.97
CA LYS A 54 -2.21 7.95 2.32
C LYS A 54 -3.43 8.24 3.20
N ALA A 55 -3.38 7.82 4.46
CA ALA A 55 -4.49 8.02 5.39
C ALA A 55 -4.84 9.50 5.56
N LEU A 56 -3.83 10.35 5.80
CA LEU A 56 -4.03 11.78 6.01
C LEU A 56 -4.50 12.51 4.75
N THR A 57 -3.97 12.17 3.59
CA THR A 57 -4.40 12.76 2.31
C THR A 57 -5.88 12.51 2.06
N TRP A 58 -6.34 11.27 2.24
CA TRP A 58 -7.74 10.94 2.08
C TRP A 58 -8.61 11.53 3.19
N ALA A 59 -8.15 11.52 4.45
CA ALA A 59 -8.90 12.11 5.55
C ALA A 59 -9.11 13.62 5.34
N THR A 60 -8.08 14.33 4.89
CA THR A 60 -8.18 15.75 4.57
C THR A 60 -9.18 16.00 3.44
N TYR A 61 -9.14 15.20 2.38
CA TYR A 61 -10.08 15.32 1.28
C TYR A 61 -11.52 15.07 1.71
N LEU A 62 -11.75 13.99 2.47
CA LEU A 62 -13.09 13.60 2.91
C LEU A 62 -13.66 14.55 3.98
N ALA A 63 -12.81 15.19 4.78
CA ALA A 63 -13.21 16.17 5.79
C ALA A 63 -13.73 17.50 5.20
N ILE A 64 -13.40 17.81 3.94
CA ILE A 64 -13.87 19.02 3.24
C ILE A 64 -15.36 18.90 2.83
N ASP A 65 -16.01 17.81 3.19
CA ASP A 65 -17.44 17.54 3.00
C ASP A 65 -17.94 17.59 1.54
N VAL A 66 -17.02 17.42 0.60
CA VAL A 66 -17.35 17.44 -0.83
C VAL A 66 -18.23 16.26 -1.23
N CYS A 67 -18.18 15.18 -0.42
CA CYS A 67 -18.77 13.91 -0.81
C CYS A 67 -19.94 13.47 0.08
N ASN A 68 -20.12 14.07 1.24
CA ASN A 68 -21.14 13.68 2.23
C ASN A 68 -21.23 12.14 2.44
N MET A 69 -20.08 11.46 2.43
CA MET A 69 -20.02 10.00 2.48
C MET A 69 -20.19 9.43 3.88
N GLY A 70 -20.29 10.29 4.90
CA GLY A 70 -20.44 9.87 6.30
C GLY A 70 -19.27 9.06 6.83
N VAL A 71 -18.07 9.24 6.27
CA VAL A 71 -16.86 8.55 6.69
C VAL A 71 -16.43 9.04 8.06
N GLN A 72 -16.17 8.10 8.97
CA GLN A 72 -15.73 8.37 10.33
C GLN A 72 -14.26 8.02 10.52
N TRP A 73 -13.74 7.06 9.76
CA TRP A 73 -12.37 6.60 9.84
C TRP A 73 -11.80 6.39 8.45
N VAL A 74 -10.53 6.72 8.28
CA VAL A 74 -9.76 6.40 7.08
C VAL A 74 -8.66 5.41 7.45
N LEU A 75 -8.70 4.25 6.80
CA LEU A 75 -7.70 3.20 6.93
C LEU A 75 -6.85 3.14 5.68
N ALA A 76 -5.55 3.26 5.84
CA ALA A 76 -4.58 3.04 4.77
C ALA A 76 -3.57 1.97 5.17
N ASP A 77 -3.00 1.32 4.17
CA ASP A 77 -1.88 0.40 4.33
C ASP A 77 -0.73 0.76 3.40
N ASP A 78 0.47 0.38 3.81
CA ASP A 78 1.60 0.25 2.91
C ASP A 78 2.35 -1.03 3.25
N SER A 79 2.72 -1.80 2.22
CA SER A 79 3.29 -3.12 2.40
C SER A 79 4.31 -3.45 1.31
N GLY A 80 5.22 -4.36 1.62
CA GLY A 80 6.20 -4.82 0.67
C GLY A 80 7.09 -5.91 1.22
N LEU A 81 8.02 -6.35 0.39
CA LEU A 81 9.01 -7.37 0.66
C LEU A 81 10.33 -6.73 1.11
N GLU A 82 10.88 -7.20 2.20
CA GLU A 82 12.24 -6.89 2.65
C GLU A 82 13.11 -8.13 2.54
N VAL A 83 14.21 -8.04 1.80
CA VAL A 83 15.18 -9.13 1.62
C VAL A 83 16.47 -8.79 2.35
N ASP A 84 16.89 -9.65 3.26
CA ASP A 84 18.04 -9.37 4.12
C ASP A 84 19.35 -9.26 3.35
N ALA A 85 19.58 -10.12 2.35
CA ALA A 85 20.77 -10.06 1.49
C ALA A 85 20.84 -8.79 0.62
N LEU A 86 19.74 -8.07 0.45
CA LEU A 86 19.65 -6.82 -0.27
C LEU A 86 19.47 -5.61 0.67
N ASN A 87 19.85 -5.74 1.93
CA ASN A 87 19.72 -4.69 2.95
C ASN A 87 18.31 -4.14 3.08
N GLY A 88 17.31 -5.01 2.97
CA GLY A 88 15.89 -4.67 3.09
C GLY A 88 15.21 -4.26 1.77
N ALA A 89 15.95 -4.15 0.66
CA ALA A 89 15.31 -3.92 -0.63
C ALA A 89 14.47 -5.16 -1.05
N PRO A 90 13.41 -4.97 -1.84
CA PRO A 90 12.88 -3.73 -2.41
C PRO A 90 12.18 -2.79 -1.42
N GLY A 91 11.71 -3.27 -0.24
CA GLY A 91 11.11 -2.42 0.80
C GLY A 91 9.94 -1.60 0.28
N VAL A 92 9.92 -0.31 0.56
CA VAL A 92 8.86 0.64 0.12
C VAL A 92 8.74 0.76 -1.41
N HIS A 93 9.72 0.25 -2.14
CA HIS A 93 9.73 0.25 -3.60
C HIS A 93 9.22 -1.06 -4.22
N SER A 94 8.66 -1.98 -3.44
CA SER A 94 8.29 -3.32 -3.89
C SER A 94 7.41 -3.32 -5.14
N ALA A 95 6.38 -2.46 -5.20
CA ALA A 95 5.48 -2.37 -6.34
C ALA A 95 6.08 -1.76 -7.61
N ARG A 96 7.19 -1.02 -7.48
CA ARG A 96 7.88 -0.31 -8.58
C ARG A 96 9.35 -0.68 -8.71
N PHE A 97 9.74 -1.83 -8.21
CA PHE A 97 11.15 -2.21 -8.08
C PHE A 97 11.90 -2.22 -9.41
N ALA A 98 11.30 -2.78 -10.46
CA ALA A 98 11.89 -2.76 -11.81
C ALA A 98 11.89 -1.36 -12.44
N ALA A 99 10.87 -0.55 -12.17
CA ALA A 99 10.78 0.81 -12.72
C ALA A 99 11.87 1.75 -12.20
N LEU A 100 12.46 1.47 -11.04
CA LEU A 100 13.57 2.28 -10.49
C LEU A 100 14.75 2.38 -11.45
N ASP A 101 15.05 1.32 -12.20
CA ASP A 101 16.20 1.29 -13.11
C ASP A 101 15.96 2.11 -14.38
N SER A 102 14.71 2.22 -14.81
CA SER A 102 14.33 2.93 -16.04
C SER A 102 13.83 4.35 -15.79
N GLY A 103 13.66 4.75 -14.53
CA GLY A 103 13.06 6.03 -14.16
C GLY A 103 11.60 6.18 -14.59
N ARG A 104 10.93 5.08 -14.96
CA ARG A 104 9.50 5.09 -15.32
C ARG A 104 8.66 5.42 -14.08
N PRO A 105 7.66 6.30 -14.20
CA PRO A 105 6.74 6.56 -13.10
C PRO A 105 5.78 5.39 -12.87
N GLY A 106 5.29 5.27 -11.64
CA GLY A 106 4.27 4.27 -11.28
C GLY A 106 4.82 2.87 -11.01
N ASN A 107 3.90 1.93 -10.91
CA ASN A 107 4.21 0.54 -10.60
C ASN A 107 4.72 -0.23 -11.83
N SER A 108 5.53 -1.25 -11.57
CA SER A 108 5.95 -2.20 -12.58
C SER A 108 5.09 -3.47 -12.52
N PRO A 109 4.98 -4.23 -13.61
CA PRO A 109 4.40 -5.58 -13.56
C PRO A 109 5.13 -6.46 -12.54
N ASP A 110 4.39 -7.31 -11.83
CA ASP A 110 4.97 -8.22 -10.83
C ASP A 110 6.05 -9.13 -11.44
N SER A 111 5.86 -9.56 -12.69
CA SER A 111 6.86 -10.37 -13.42
C SER A 111 8.20 -9.64 -13.57
N GLU A 112 8.19 -8.35 -13.86
CA GLU A 112 9.42 -7.55 -13.97
C GLU A 112 10.08 -7.35 -12.60
N ASN A 113 9.29 -7.06 -11.57
CA ASN A 113 9.78 -6.92 -10.19
C ASN A 113 10.42 -8.22 -9.71
N ASN A 114 9.79 -9.35 -9.96
CA ASN A 114 10.30 -10.68 -9.61
C ASN A 114 11.57 -11.02 -10.39
N ALA A 115 11.63 -10.72 -11.69
CA ALA A 115 12.82 -10.97 -12.52
C ALA A 115 14.02 -10.17 -12.00
N LYS A 116 13.82 -8.89 -11.66
CA LYS A 116 14.89 -8.07 -11.06
C LYS A 116 15.34 -8.63 -9.73
N LEU A 117 14.40 -9.03 -8.86
CA LEU A 117 14.73 -9.62 -7.57
C LEU A 117 15.56 -10.89 -7.73
N LEU A 118 15.16 -11.79 -8.60
CA LEU A 118 15.87 -13.05 -8.86
C LEU A 118 17.28 -12.80 -9.41
N LEU A 119 17.44 -11.81 -10.29
CA LEU A 119 18.76 -11.43 -10.82
C LEU A 119 19.69 -10.93 -9.71
N LEU A 120 19.18 -10.09 -8.80
CA LEU A 120 19.97 -9.58 -7.67
C LEU A 120 20.27 -10.66 -6.62
N MET A 121 19.47 -11.71 -6.57
CA MET A 121 19.67 -12.86 -5.67
C MET A 121 20.54 -13.96 -6.28
N ASP A 122 20.96 -13.81 -7.55
CA ASP A 122 21.86 -14.77 -8.18
C ASP A 122 23.18 -14.88 -7.42
N GLY A 123 23.62 -16.11 -7.22
CA GLY A 123 24.84 -16.39 -6.43
C GLY A 123 24.69 -16.26 -4.91
N ILE A 124 23.55 -15.84 -4.40
CA ILE A 124 23.30 -15.83 -2.95
C ILE A 124 22.95 -17.24 -2.48
N VAL A 125 23.69 -17.75 -1.52
CA VAL A 125 23.48 -19.09 -0.94
C VAL A 125 22.12 -19.16 -0.20
N PRO A 126 21.47 -20.33 -0.16
CA PRO A 126 20.12 -20.48 0.45
C PRO A 126 20.02 -19.95 1.87
N GLU A 127 21.04 -20.13 2.70
CA GLU A 127 21.08 -19.71 4.10
C GLU A 127 21.02 -18.20 4.28
N ARG A 128 21.37 -17.44 3.22
CA ARG A 128 21.34 -15.97 3.21
C ARG A 128 20.15 -15.38 2.46
N ARG A 129 19.20 -16.22 2.03
CA ARG A 129 18.02 -15.79 1.27
C ARG A 129 16.80 -15.53 2.17
N THR A 130 17.03 -15.07 3.38
CA THR A 130 15.94 -14.75 4.29
C THR A 130 15.24 -13.44 3.86
N ALA A 131 13.93 -13.44 3.97
CA ALA A 131 13.09 -12.30 3.60
C ALA A 131 11.82 -12.28 4.45
N ARG A 132 11.11 -11.15 4.42
CA ARG A 132 9.80 -11.00 5.09
C ARG A 132 8.91 -10.05 4.32
N PHE A 133 7.62 -10.33 4.34
CA PHE A 133 6.63 -9.32 4.02
C PHE A 133 6.31 -8.47 5.25
N ARG A 134 6.24 -7.16 5.04
CA ARG A 134 5.78 -6.21 6.05
C ARG A 134 4.56 -5.46 5.57
N CYS A 135 3.68 -5.14 6.52
CA CYS A 135 2.53 -4.28 6.29
C CYS A 135 2.43 -3.29 7.44
N ALA A 136 2.33 -2.01 7.13
CA ALA A 136 2.01 -0.96 8.08
C ALA A 136 0.59 -0.47 7.82
N LEU A 137 -0.19 -0.33 8.86
CA LEU A 137 -1.55 0.22 8.82
C LEU A 137 -1.56 1.58 9.49
N ALA A 138 -2.30 2.52 8.92
CA ALA A 138 -2.61 3.81 9.51
C ALA A 138 -4.12 4.02 9.55
N LEU A 139 -4.63 4.35 10.72
CA LEU A 139 -6.03 4.70 10.95
C LEU A 139 -6.10 6.13 11.48
N THR A 140 -6.96 6.96 10.91
CA THR A 140 -7.19 8.34 11.32
C THR A 140 -8.67 8.71 11.25
#